data_5b9859e3cbdf5ed428b3b28c137ce28d
#
_entry.id   5b9859e3cbdf5ed428b3b28c137ce28d
#
_cell.length_a   1.000
_cell.length_b   1.000
_cell.length_c   1.000
_cell.angle_alpha   90.00
_cell.angle_beta   90.00
_cell.angle_gamma   90.00
#
_symmetry.space_group_name_H-M   'P 1'
#
loop_
_entity.id
_entity.type
_entity.pdbx_description
1 polymer ?
#
loop_
_entity_poly.entity_id
_entity_poly.type
_entity_poly.pdbx_seq_one_letter_code
_entity_poly.pdbx_strand_id
1 'polypeptide(L)'
;MCIRDRYIAGALNFLGDDTVYGRNWGCTEDHKFLHFELCYYQAIDFAISNNYKNVEAGAQGTHKISRGYSPETTYSAHWIKEKKFSDAIEEYLKYEVREVEKSKKILETYLPYKKEG
;
A
#
# COMPACT_ATOMS: atom_id res chain seq x y z
N MET A 1 -19.19 1.39 5.38
CA MET A 1 -20.21 1.31 4.30
C MET A 1 -21.43 0.56 4.77
N CYS A 2 -22.59 1.11 4.52
CA CYS A 2 -23.86 0.54 4.98
C CYS A 2 -24.85 0.42 3.81
N ILE A 3 -25.70 -0.61 3.84
CA ILE A 3 -26.88 -0.74 2.99
C ILE A 3 -28.09 -1.01 3.89
N ARG A 4 -29.15 -0.18 3.76
CA ARG A 4 -30.37 -0.27 4.59
C ARG A 4 -30.03 -0.33 6.10
N ASP A 5 -29.17 0.60 6.56
CA ASP A 5 -28.71 0.72 7.94
C ASP A 5 -27.93 -0.48 8.51
N ARG A 6 -27.53 -1.42 7.63
CA ARG A 6 -26.70 -2.55 8.01
C ARG A 6 -25.27 -2.35 7.48
N TYR A 7 -24.28 -2.51 8.37
CA TYR A 7 -22.88 -2.49 7.96
C TYR A 7 -22.56 -3.69 7.07
N ILE A 8 -22.02 -3.44 5.88
CA ILE A 8 -21.65 -4.48 4.91
C ILE A 8 -20.15 -4.57 4.67
N ALA A 9 -19.41 -3.51 4.94
CA ALA A 9 -17.96 -3.50 4.82
C ALA A 9 -17.32 -2.39 5.65
N GLY A 10 -16.05 -2.56 5.98
CA GLY A 10 -15.23 -1.58 6.67
C GLY A 10 -13.75 -1.69 6.29
N ALA A 11 -13.02 -0.59 6.41
CA ALA A 11 -11.58 -0.54 6.32
C ALA A 11 -10.99 0.04 7.61
N LEU A 12 -9.92 -0.56 8.10
CA LEU A 12 -9.16 -0.09 9.25
C LEU A 12 -7.90 0.61 8.75
N ASN A 13 -7.72 1.84 9.20
CA ASN A 13 -6.52 2.62 8.95
C ASN A 13 -5.90 3.08 10.26
N PHE A 14 -4.57 3.20 10.29
CA PHE A 14 -3.86 3.87 11.38
C PHE A 14 -3.49 5.29 10.96
N LEU A 15 -3.50 6.20 11.92
CA LEU A 15 -3.14 7.59 11.71
C LEU A 15 -1.78 7.87 12.35
N GLY A 16 -0.81 8.30 11.55
CA GLY A 16 0.44 8.86 12.01
C GLY A 16 0.38 10.38 12.06
N ASP A 17 1.51 11.04 12.18
CA ASP A 17 1.58 12.50 12.28
C ASP A 17 1.12 13.20 10.99
N ASP A 18 1.48 12.66 9.84
CA ASP A 18 1.15 13.24 8.53
C ASP A 18 0.73 12.19 7.48
N THR A 19 0.54 10.96 7.88
CA THR A 19 0.29 9.82 6.99
C THR A 19 -0.87 8.96 7.49
N VAL A 20 -1.75 8.59 6.59
CA VAL A 20 -2.82 7.59 6.80
C VAL A 20 -2.33 6.24 6.31
N TYR A 21 -2.30 5.23 7.17
CA TYR A 21 -1.81 3.88 6.87
C TYR A 21 -2.99 2.90 6.72
N GLY A 22 -3.23 2.44 5.51
CA GLY A 22 -4.19 1.37 5.24
C GLY A 22 -3.71 0.04 5.82
N ARG A 23 -4.53 -0.62 6.63
CA ARG A 23 -4.12 -1.86 7.31
C ARG A 23 -4.93 -3.08 6.92
N ASN A 24 -6.21 -3.08 7.21
CA ASN A 24 -7.10 -4.20 6.96
C ASN A 24 -8.41 -3.74 6.37
N TRP A 25 -9.05 -4.58 5.61
CA TRP A 25 -10.43 -4.40 5.20
C TRP A 25 -11.20 -5.71 5.32
N GLY A 26 -12.52 -5.62 5.39
CA GLY A 26 -13.40 -6.77 5.36
C GLY A 26 -14.79 -6.39 4.88
N CYS A 27 -15.51 -7.36 4.36
CA CYS A 27 -16.90 -7.22 3.93
C CYS A 27 -17.70 -8.46 4.29
N THR A 28 -19.00 -8.29 4.48
CA THR A 28 -19.97 -9.37 4.65
C THR A 28 -20.69 -9.72 3.35
N GLU A 29 -20.62 -8.81 2.38
CA GLU A 29 -21.22 -8.96 1.05
C GLU A 29 -20.23 -8.48 0.00
N ASP A 30 -20.13 -9.22 -1.12
CA ASP A 30 -19.26 -8.84 -2.23
C ASP A 30 -20.01 -7.89 -3.18
N HIS A 31 -19.51 -6.68 -3.26
CA HIS A 31 -20.00 -5.65 -4.18
C HIS A 31 -18.85 -5.17 -5.06
N LYS A 32 -19.13 -5.08 -6.36
CA LYS A 32 -18.17 -4.63 -7.35
C LYS A 32 -17.59 -3.26 -6.99
N PHE A 33 -16.26 -3.17 -6.95
CA PHE A 33 -15.50 -1.96 -6.62
C PHE A 33 -15.55 -1.48 -5.15
N LEU A 34 -16.29 -2.14 -4.26
CA LEU A 34 -16.41 -1.75 -2.85
C LEU A 34 -15.06 -1.66 -2.15
N HIS A 35 -14.15 -2.60 -2.44
CA HIS A 35 -12.79 -2.58 -1.92
C HIS A 35 -12.04 -1.30 -2.32
N PHE A 36 -12.13 -0.88 -3.59
CA PHE A 36 -11.44 0.32 -4.07
C PHE A 36 -12.02 1.59 -3.46
N GLU A 37 -13.33 1.64 -3.31
CA GLU A 37 -14.00 2.76 -2.67
C GLU A 37 -13.52 2.93 -1.24
N LEU A 38 -13.62 1.88 -0.41
CA LEU A 38 -13.30 1.97 1.02
C LEU A 38 -11.80 2.09 1.32
N CYS A 39 -10.97 1.32 0.60
CA CYS A 39 -9.55 1.23 0.95
C CYS A 39 -8.70 2.33 0.29
N TYR A 40 -9.16 2.92 -0.80
CA TYR A 40 -8.38 3.94 -1.52
C TYR A 40 -9.09 5.28 -1.58
N TYR A 41 -10.26 5.37 -2.17
CA TYR A 41 -10.89 6.67 -2.40
C TYR A 41 -11.31 7.34 -1.09
N GLN A 42 -11.96 6.62 -0.19
CA GLN A 42 -12.34 7.17 1.12
C GLN A 42 -11.12 7.50 2.00
N ALA A 43 -10.04 6.73 1.91
CA ALA A 43 -8.80 7.04 2.63
C ALA A 43 -8.13 8.31 2.09
N ILE A 44 -8.15 8.52 0.78
CA ILE A 44 -7.64 9.75 0.13
C ILE A 44 -8.50 10.95 0.51
N ASP A 45 -9.82 10.84 0.42
CA ASP A 45 -10.75 11.93 0.78
C ASP A 45 -10.61 12.30 2.26
N PHE A 46 -10.48 11.32 3.13
CA PHE A 46 -10.20 11.54 4.55
C PHE A 46 -8.87 12.27 4.76
N ALA A 47 -7.81 11.86 4.09
CA ALA A 47 -6.50 12.47 4.20
C ALA A 47 -6.53 13.94 3.76
N ILE A 48 -7.17 14.23 2.62
CA ILE A 48 -7.33 15.60 2.11
C ILE A 48 -8.13 16.45 3.12
N SER A 49 -9.25 15.96 3.60
CA SER A 49 -10.13 16.69 4.51
C SER A 49 -9.50 16.98 5.87
N ASN A 50 -8.52 16.17 6.29
CA ASN A 50 -7.85 16.30 7.58
C ASN A 50 -6.38 16.77 7.46
N ASN A 51 -5.97 17.26 6.28
CA ASN A 51 -4.63 17.80 6.01
C ASN A 51 -3.47 16.79 6.22
N TYR A 52 -3.73 15.50 6.03
CA TYR A 52 -2.66 14.51 5.94
C TYR A 52 -1.93 14.65 4.61
N LYS A 53 -0.61 14.48 4.62
CA LYS A 53 0.23 14.62 3.42
C LYS A 53 0.28 13.38 2.57
N ASN A 54 0.16 12.20 3.21
CA ASN A 54 0.37 10.92 2.57
C ASN A 54 -0.74 9.93 2.91
N VAL A 55 -1.00 9.03 1.97
CA VAL A 55 -1.81 7.82 2.18
C VAL A 55 -0.98 6.62 1.75
N GLU A 56 -0.73 5.70 2.68
CA GLU A 56 -0.02 4.46 2.42
C GLU A 56 -1.00 3.29 2.33
N ALA A 57 -1.03 2.62 1.20
CA ALA A 57 -1.98 1.53 0.93
C ALA A 57 -1.37 0.12 1.09
N GLY A 58 -0.20 0.01 1.77
CA GLY A 58 0.52 -1.25 2.00
C GLY A 58 1.35 -1.74 0.81
N ALA A 59 2.13 -2.80 1.02
CA ALA A 59 3.21 -3.23 0.12
C ALA A 59 2.78 -3.96 -1.16
N GLN A 60 1.57 -4.52 -1.24
CA GLN A 60 1.16 -5.38 -2.36
C GLN A 60 0.11 -4.73 -3.26
N GLY A 61 0.09 -5.14 -4.53
CA GLY A 61 -0.97 -4.83 -5.48
C GLY A 61 -0.60 -3.76 -6.50
N THR A 62 -0.15 -4.20 -7.68
CA THR A 62 0.16 -3.32 -8.84
C THR A 62 -1.02 -2.48 -9.31
N HIS A 63 -2.26 -2.93 -9.04
CA HIS A 63 -3.49 -2.19 -9.34
C HIS A 63 -3.58 -0.82 -8.65
N LYS A 64 -2.79 -0.58 -7.61
CA LYS A 64 -2.71 0.72 -6.91
C LYS A 64 -2.06 1.79 -7.79
N ILE A 65 -1.11 1.41 -8.63
CA ILE A 65 -0.41 2.33 -9.55
C ILE A 65 -1.40 3.05 -10.46
N SER A 66 -2.34 2.33 -11.05
CA SER A 66 -3.37 2.94 -11.91
C SER A 66 -4.33 3.88 -11.18
N ARG A 67 -4.30 3.90 -9.85
CA ARG A 67 -5.08 4.79 -8.97
C ARG A 67 -4.26 5.93 -8.40
N GLY A 68 -3.04 6.12 -8.90
CA GLY A 68 -2.19 7.23 -8.54
C GLY A 68 -1.25 6.99 -7.35
N TYR A 69 -1.19 5.78 -6.79
CA TYR A 69 -0.21 5.46 -5.76
C TYR A 69 1.17 5.26 -6.38
N SER A 70 2.15 6.00 -5.89
CA SER A 70 3.55 5.87 -6.31
C SER A 70 4.23 4.69 -5.61
N PRO A 71 5.13 3.96 -6.28
CA PRO A 71 5.92 2.92 -5.63
C PRO A 71 6.98 3.56 -4.74
N GLU A 72 6.96 3.27 -3.45
CA GLU A 72 7.94 3.74 -2.48
C GLU A 72 8.75 2.57 -1.89
N THR A 73 10.02 2.84 -1.59
CA THR A 73 10.89 1.86 -0.95
C THR A 73 10.59 1.84 0.55
N THR A 74 10.23 0.67 1.06
CA THR A 74 10.03 0.45 2.50
C THR A 74 11.11 -0.47 3.03
N TYR A 75 11.40 -0.37 4.33
CA TYR A 75 12.46 -1.13 4.99
C TYR A 75 11.88 -1.92 6.16
N SER A 76 12.39 -3.14 6.35
CA SER A 76 12.11 -3.93 7.54
C SER A 76 13.42 -4.49 8.09
N ALA A 77 13.49 -4.67 9.40
CA ALA A 77 14.65 -5.26 10.08
C ALA A 77 14.21 -6.57 10.75
N HIS A 78 15.00 -7.60 10.56
CA HIS A 78 14.74 -8.93 11.10
C HIS A 78 15.98 -9.46 11.83
N TRP A 79 15.78 -10.00 13.03
CA TRP A 79 16.82 -10.71 13.74
C TRP A 79 16.61 -12.22 13.61
N ILE A 80 17.66 -12.94 13.21
CA ILE A 80 17.63 -14.39 12.97
C ILE A 80 18.69 -15.04 13.85
N LYS A 81 18.28 -15.89 14.76
CA LYS A 81 19.15 -16.55 15.74
C LYS A 81 20.15 -17.52 15.10
N GLU A 82 19.69 -18.28 14.11
CA GLU A 82 20.49 -19.32 13.47
C GLU A 82 21.40 -18.67 12.40
N LYS A 83 22.72 -18.76 12.62
CA LYS A 83 23.70 -18.04 11.80
C LYS A 83 23.72 -18.48 10.34
N LYS A 84 23.67 -19.77 10.05
CA LYS A 84 23.68 -20.27 8.65
C LYS A 84 22.46 -19.79 7.86
N PHE A 85 21.30 -19.72 8.53
CA PHE A 85 20.10 -19.23 7.92
C PHE A 85 20.15 -17.70 7.69
N SER A 86 20.70 -16.98 8.65
CA SER A 86 20.97 -15.53 8.52
C SER A 86 21.90 -15.23 7.34
N ASP A 87 23.01 -15.98 7.22
CA ASP A 87 23.97 -15.81 6.13
C ASP A 87 23.33 -16.10 4.75
N ALA A 88 22.49 -17.13 4.66
CA ALA A 88 21.77 -17.45 3.43
C ALA A 88 20.78 -16.37 3.02
N ILE A 89 20.06 -15.79 3.99
CA ILE A 89 19.14 -14.68 3.74
C ILE A 89 19.91 -13.42 3.32
N GLU A 90 21.01 -13.09 3.96
CA GLU A 90 21.85 -11.95 3.60
C GLU A 90 22.35 -12.05 2.14
N GLU A 91 22.75 -13.23 1.70
CA GLU A 91 23.15 -13.45 0.32
C GLU A 91 21.99 -13.28 -0.66
N TYR A 92 20.81 -13.80 -0.31
CA TYR A 92 19.59 -13.63 -1.13
C TYR A 92 19.17 -12.16 -1.23
N LEU A 93 19.26 -11.39 -0.13
CA LEU A 93 18.89 -9.98 -0.10
C LEU A 93 19.72 -9.12 -1.06
N LYS A 94 20.98 -9.48 -1.33
CA LYS A 94 21.81 -8.78 -2.32
C LYS A 94 21.19 -8.84 -3.74
N TYR A 95 20.54 -9.96 -4.05
CA TYR A 95 19.80 -10.10 -5.30
C TYR A 95 18.45 -9.37 -5.24
N GLU A 96 17.69 -9.57 -4.15
CA GLU A 96 16.35 -9.00 -3.99
C GLU A 96 16.35 -7.48 -4.07
N VAL A 97 17.28 -6.80 -3.40
CA VAL A 97 17.41 -5.33 -3.44
C VAL A 97 17.51 -4.81 -4.88
N ARG A 98 18.32 -5.46 -5.72
CA ARG A 98 18.46 -5.08 -7.14
C ARG A 98 17.17 -5.27 -7.92
N GLU A 99 16.44 -6.34 -7.65
CA GLU A 99 15.17 -6.60 -8.33
C GLU A 99 14.07 -5.64 -7.87
N VAL A 100 14.03 -5.27 -6.59
CA VAL A 100 13.13 -4.23 -6.07
C VAL A 100 13.39 -2.88 -6.74
N GLU A 101 14.65 -2.45 -6.85
CA GLU A 101 15.01 -1.20 -7.54
C GLU A 101 14.60 -1.19 -9.02
N LYS A 102 14.81 -2.30 -9.74
CA LYS A 102 14.36 -2.44 -11.13
C LYS A 102 12.83 -2.38 -11.23
N SER A 103 12.14 -3.12 -10.36
CA SER A 103 10.68 -3.16 -10.32
C SER A 103 10.09 -1.78 -10.03
N LYS A 104 10.67 -1.03 -9.08
CA LYS A 104 10.26 0.34 -8.78
C LYS A 104 10.33 1.22 -10.03
N LYS A 105 11.46 1.22 -10.74
CA LYS A 105 11.64 2.01 -11.96
C LYS A 105 10.62 1.64 -13.05
N ILE A 106 10.31 0.36 -13.21
CA ILE A 106 9.30 -0.09 -14.17
C ILE A 106 7.91 0.41 -13.75
N LEU A 107 7.53 0.25 -12.49
CA LEU A 107 6.23 0.67 -11.98
C LEU A 107 6.02 2.19 -12.07
N GLU A 108 7.05 2.99 -11.88
CA GLU A 108 7.03 4.44 -12.08
C GLU A 108 6.64 4.84 -13.51
N THR A 109 6.93 4.00 -14.50
CA THR A 109 6.52 4.25 -15.90
C THR A 109 5.02 4.10 -16.15
N TYR A 110 4.32 3.40 -15.26
CA TYR A 110 2.88 3.14 -15.36
C TYR A 110 2.03 4.12 -14.53
N LEU A 111 2.65 5.10 -13.88
CA LEU A 111 1.91 6.13 -13.14
C LEU A 111 1.00 6.91 -14.10
N PRO A 112 -0.26 7.21 -13.69
CA PRO A 112 -1.24 7.89 -14.55
C PRO A 112 -0.99 9.39 -14.70
N TYR A 113 0.06 9.92 -14.09
CA TYR A 113 0.39 11.34 -14.13
C TYR A 113 1.12 11.70 -15.43
N LYS A 114 0.86 12.92 -15.92
CA LYS A 114 1.64 13.49 -17.03
C LYS A 114 3.09 13.65 -16.57
N LYS A 115 4.03 13.12 -17.36
CA LYS A 115 5.44 13.45 -17.19
C LYS A 115 5.59 14.91 -17.61
N GLU A 116 6.03 15.76 -16.72
CA GLU A 116 6.47 17.09 -17.11
C GLU A 116 7.66 16.91 -18.06
N GLY A 117 7.50 17.43 -19.25
CA GLY A 117 8.51 17.38 -20.30
C GLY A 117 9.67 18.36 -20.03
#